data_e5290dfdb88a5cb2fd43a3e5419b249b
#
_entry.id   e5290dfdb88a5cb2fd43a3e5419b249b
#
_cell.length_a   1.000
_cell.length_b   1.000
_cell.length_c   1.000
_cell.angle_alpha   90.00
_cell.angle_beta   90.00
_cell.angle_gamma   90.00
#
_symmetry.space_group_name_H-M   'P 1'
#
loop_
_entity.id
_entity.type
_entity.pdbx_description
1 polymer ?
#
loop_
_entity_poly.entity_id
_entity_poly.type
_entity_poly.pdbx_seq_one_letter_code
_entity_poly.pdbx_strand_id
1 'polypeptide(L)'
;MICNKILGNLKDTPYPNAHIEYVDIDWHDAFHKIHKKVTKEGTEVGIHLDNDVLIHGLKEGDVLYADSNQVIAVHILPCESIIVTVSDHHPEMIAKVCYEIGNRHATLFWGEDAHTFITPYNEPTLTMLNKLHGVTTTVETISLDFSKAISSSINAHTHG
;
A
#
# COMPACT_ATOMS: atom_id res chain seq x y z
N MET A 1 -2.45 15.79 19.64
CA MET A 1 -2.92 14.42 19.92
C MET A 1 -1.83 13.44 19.55
N ILE A 2 -1.54 12.49 20.41
CA ILE A 2 -0.53 11.46 20.16
C ILE A 2 -1.19 10.10 20.21
N CYS A 3 -1.01 9.30 19.14
CA CYS A 3 -1.55 7.96 18.99
C CYS A 3 -0.39 6.97 18.97
N ASN A 4 -0.40 6.02 19.89
CA ASN A 4 0.71 5.07 20.05
C ASN A 4 0.33 3.61 19.79
N LYS A 5 -0.90 3.36 19.39
CA LYS A 5 -1.36 2.02 18.99
C LYS A 5 -2.55 2.10 18.04
N ILE A 6 -2.74 1.04 17.28
CA ILE A 6 -3.93 0.84 16.45
C ILE A 6 -5.00 0.21 17.34
N LEU A 7 -6.15 0.87 17.46
CA LEU A 7 -7.25 0.46 18.35
C LEU A 7 -8.16 -0.60 17.71
N GLY A 8 -8.09 -0.76 16.41
CA GLY A 8 -8.93 -1.64 15.61
C GLY A 8 -9.06 -1.11 14.20
N ASN A 9 -10.06 -1.57 13.46
CA ASN A 9 -10.33 -1.13 12.10
C ASN A 9 -11.81 -0.84 11.92
N LEU A 10 -12.14 0.21 11.18
CA LEU A 10 -13.52 0.62 10.92
C LEU A 10 -14.37 -0.49 10.28
N LYS A 11 -13.72 -1.38 9.54
CA LYS A 11 -14.37 -2.52 8.91
C LYS A 11 -14.94 -3.49 9.94
N ASP A 12 -14.26 -3.67 11.07
CA ASP A 12 -14.60 -4.64 12.11
C ASP A 12 -15.36 -4.00 13.27
N THR A 13 -15.08 -2.71 13.56
CA THR A 13 -15.69 -1.99 14.70
C THR A 13 -16.26 -0.68 14.19
N PRO A 14 -17.56 -0.62 13.87
CA PRO A 14 -18.17 0.62 13.41
C PRO A 14 -18.39 1.60 14.56
N TYR A 15 -18.34 2.90 14.23
CA TYR A 15 -18.59 4.01 15.15
C TYR A 15 -19.73 4.88 14.59
N PRO A 16 -20.99 4.41 14.67
CA PRO A 16 -22.09 5.03 13.92
C PRO A 16 -22.46 6.45 14.35
N ASN A 17 -22.15 6.82 15.59
CA ASN A 17 -22.49 8.13 16.16
C ASN A 17 -21.30 9.07 16.30
N ALA A 18 -20.10 8.65 15.91
CA ALA A 18 -18.90 9.46 16.01
C ALA A 18 -18.61 10.17 14.69
N HIS A 19 -18.04 11.36 14.80
CA HIS A 19 -17.46 12.04 13.65
C HIS A 19 -16.11 11.41 13.32
N ILE A 20 -15.95 10.96 12.08
CA ILE A 20 -14.73 10.29 11.64
C ILE A 20 -13.88 11.26 10.82
N GLU A 21 -12.68 11.52 11.30
CA GLU A 21 -11.65 12.25 10.56
C GLU A 21 -10.58 11.28 10.06
N TYR A 22 -10.00 11.59 8.93
CA TYR A 22 -8.97 10.74 8.34
C TYR A 22 -7.62 11.42 8.27
N VAL A 23 -6.57 10.67 8.53
CA VAL A 23 -5.19 11.04 8.20
C VAL A 23 -4.79 10.33 6.91
N ASP A 24 -4.31 11.11 5.95
CA ASP A 24 -3.86 10.58 4.66
C ASP A 24 -2.43 10.05 4.80
N ILE A 25 -2.23 8.80 4.43
CA ILE A 25 -0.94 8.12 4.49
C ILE A 25 -0.59 7.63 3.08
N ASP A 26 0.58 8.01 2.57
CA ASP A 26 1.11 7.42 1.35
C ASP A 26 1.45 5.95 1.59
N TRP A 27 1.25 5.11 0.57
CA TRP A 27 1.42 3.67 0.72
C TRP A 27 2.84 3.29 1.22
N HIS A 28 3.88 3.99 0.75
CA HIS A 28 5.26 3.71 1.16
C HIS A 28 5.57 4.17 2.57
N ASP A 29 4.81 5.12 3.12
CA ASP A 29 4.93 5.55 4.51
C ASP A 29 4.14 4.67 5.48
N ALA A 30 3.25 3.83 4.98
CA ALA A 30 2.37 2.99 5.80
C ALA A 30 3.13 2.04 6.73
N PHE A 31 4.39 1.73 6.42
CA PHE A 31 5.25 0.86 7.21
C PHE A 31 6.19 1.61 8.15
N HIS A 32 6.04 2.92 8.28
CA HIS A 32 6.82 3.73 9.22
C HIS A 32 6.13 3.78 10.59
N LYS A 33 6.94 3.87 11.63
CA LYS A 33 6.46 3.93 13.03
C LYS A 33 5.99 5.32 13.43
N ILE A 34 6.59 6.36 12.86
CA ILE A 34 6.43 7.74 13.30
C ILE A 34 5.88 8.58 12.16
N HIS A 35 4.77 9.26 12.44
CA HIS A 35 4.17 10.21 11.52
C HIS A 35 3.73 11.47 12.25
N LYS A 36 3.76 12.58 11.54
CA LYS A 36 3.11 13.82 11.97
C LYS A 36 2.15 14.22 10.85
N LYS A 37 0.88 14.20 11.15
CA LYS A 37 -0.18 14.44 10.16
C LYS A 37 -1.18 15.47 10.68
N VAL A 38 -1.93 16.04 9.74
CA VAL A 38 -3.05 16.93 10.05
C VAL A 38 -4.24 16.41 9.23
N THR A 39 -5.37 16.23 9.87
CA THR A 39 -6.60 15.83 9.17
C THR A 39 -7.08 16.98 8.28
N LYS A 40 -8.00 16.69 7.34
CA LYS A 40 -8.63 17.73 6.50
C LYS A 40 -9.35 18.80 7.31
N GLU A 41 -9.74 18.47 8.54
CA GLU A 41 -10.46 19.35 9.45
C GLU A 41 -9.54 20.11 10.40
N GLY A 42 -8.22 19.92 10.26
CA GLY A 42 -7.21 20.68 10.99
C GLY A 42 -6.72 20.05 12.29
N THR A 43 -7.15 18.82 12.61
CA THR A 43 -6.66 18.13 13.82
C THR A 43 -5.24 17.63 13.62
N GLU A 44 -4.33 18.06 14.49
CA GLU A 44 -2.93 17.59 14.48
C GLU A 44 -2.83 16.23 15.15
N VAL A 45 -2.22 15.27 14.46
CA VAL A 45 -2.07 13.88 14.91
C VAL A 45 -0.62 13.46 14.83
N GLY A 46 -0.03 13.15 15.98
CA GLY A 46 1.27 12.50 16.08
C GLY A 46 1.05 11.00 16.21
N ILE A 47 1.74 10.22 15.40
CA ILE A 47 1.65 8.76 15.42
C ILE A 47 3.02 8.21 15.79
N HIS A 48 3.04 7.34 16.81
CA HIS A 48 4.26 6.64 17.23
C HIS A 48 3.90 5.21 17.60
N LEU A 49 4.03 4.30 16.64
CA LEU A 49 3.63 2.92 16.76
C LEU A 49 4.81 2.02 17.15
N ASP A 50 4.52 0.80 17.56
CA ASP A 50 5.52 -0.21 17.87
C ASP A 50 6.07 -0.88 16.59
N ASN A 51 6.87 -1.94 16.74
CA ASN A 51 7.54 -2.59 15.62
C ASN A 51 6.61 -3.41 14.71
N ASP A 52 5.39 -3.71 15.13
CA ASP A 52 4.46 -4.50 14.33
C ASP A 52 4.11 -3.80 13.01
N VAL A 53 4.05 -2.47 13.02
CA VAL A 53 3.78 -1.70 11.81
C VAL A 53 4.87 -1.84 10.75
N LEU A 54 6.09 -2.15 11.14
CA LEU A 54 7.20 -2.39 10.20
C LEU A 54 6.95 -3.63 9.33
N ILE A 55 6.14 -4.56 9.81
CA ILE A 55 5.83 -5.82 9.12
C ILE A 55 4.48 -5.72 8.43
N HIS A 56 3.45 -5.28 9.15
CA HIS A 56 2.07 -5.34 8.68
C HIS A 56 1.59 -4.04 8.00
N GLY A 57 2.24 -2.93 8.29
CA GLY A 57 1.85 -1.61 7.80
C GLY A 57 0.54 -1.10 8.38
N LEU A 58 0.32 0.20 8.25
CA LEU A 58 -0.99 0.81 8.45
C LEU A 58 -1.91 0.41 7.30
N LYS A 59 -3.18 0.17 7.61
CA LYS A 59 -4.18 -0.26 6.63
C LYS A 59 -5.31 0.75 6.55
N GLU A 60 -6.00 0.75 5.41
CA GLU A 60 -7.22 1.54 5.24
C GLU A 60 -8.19 1.27 6.39
N GLY A 61 -8.65 2.33 7.02
CA GLY A 61 -9.62 2.25 8.11
C GLY A 61 -9.05 1.90 9.47
N ASP A 62 -7.74 1.78 9.63
CA ASP A 62 -7.14 1.58 10.96
C ASP A 62 -7.48 2.76 11.87
N VAL A 63 -7.96 2.46 13.07
CA VAL A 63 -8.39 3.47 14.05
C VAL A 63 -7.23 3.80 14.97
N LEU A 64 -6.85 5.06 14.99
CA LEU A 64 -5.74 5.58 15.81
C LEU A 64 -6.22 6.20 17.12
N TYR A 65 -7.42 6.76 17.11
CA TYR A 65 -8.04 7.39 18.26
C TYR A 65 -9.55 7.22 18.18
N ALA A 66 -10.18 7.01 19.31
CA ALA A 66 -11.64 6.95 19.40
C ALA A 66 -12.13 7.40 20.78
N ASP A 67 -13.14 8.27 20.78
CA ASP A 67 -13.94 8.59 21.96
C ASP A 67 -15.43 8.59 21.56
N SER A 68 -16.31 9.09 22.44
CA SER A 68 -17.75 9.11 22.20
C SER A 68 -18.16 9.99 21.02
N ASN A 69 -17.33 10.95 20.62
CA ASN A 69 -17.69 11.99 19.66
C ASN A 69 -16.81 11.97 18.41
N GLN A 70 -15.57 11.52 18.52
CA GLN A 70 -14.57 11.65 17.47
C GLN A 70 -13.79 10.34 17.30
N VAL A 71 -13.55 9.99 16.05
CA VAL A 71 -12.66 8.90 15.66
C VAL A 71 -11.65 9.44 14.66
N ILE A 72 -10.38 9.04 14.81
CA ILE A 72 -9.35 9.33 13.82
C ILE A 72 -8.92 8.02 13.21
N ALA A 73 -9.06 7.91 11.90
CA ALA A 73 -8.75 6.71 11.12
C ALA A 73 -7.76 7.00 10.01
N VAL A 74 -7.14 5.94 9.52
CA VAL A 74 -6.16 5.99 8.43
C VAL A 74 -6.87 5.90 7.09
N HIS A 75 -6.47 6.76 6.16
CA HIS A 75 -6.79 6.65 4.74
C HIS A 75 -5.48 6.43 3.97
N ILE A 76 -5.33 5.28 3.34
CA ILE A 76 -4.18 5.01 2.48
C ILE A 76 -4.46 5.61 1.11
N LEU A 77 -3.62 6.57 0.70
CA LEU A 77 -3.79 7.24 -0.58
C LEU A 77 -3.60 6.25 -1.73
N PRO A 78 -4.43 6.34 -2.79
CA PRO A 78 -4.23 5.55 -3.98
C PRO A 78 -2.86 5.80 -4.60
N CYS A 79 -2.31 4.78 -5.24
CA CYS A 79 -1.00 4.83 -5.87
C CYS A 79 -1.14 4.67 -7.39
N GLU A 80 -0.48 5.53 -8.15
CA GLU A 80 -0.33 5.33 -9.58
C GLU A 80 0.49 4.07 -9.80
N SER A 81 -0.05 3.11 -10.53
CA SER A 81 0.48 1.75 -10.62
C SER A 81 0.46 1.24 -12.04
N ILE A 82 1.37 0.32 -12.33
CA ILE A 82 1.40 -0.44 -13.57
C ILE A 82 0.70 -1.78 -13.30
N ILE A 83 -0.31 -2.08 -14.09
CA ILE A 83 -0.96 -3.40 -14.10
C ILE A 83 -0.37 -4.17 -15.26
N VAL A 84 0.30 -5.28 -14.94
CA VAL A 84 1.06 -6.11 -15.88
C VAL A 84 0.31 -7.40 -16.11
N THR A 85 -0.02 -7.69 -17.36
CA THR A 85 -0.68 -8.95 -17.73
C THR A 85 0.22 -9.75 -18.64
N VAL A 86 0.46 -11.01 -18.28
CA VAL A 86 1.24 -11.96 -19.07
C VAL A 86 0.29 -12.84 -19.85
N SER A 87 0.52 -12.98 -21.17
CA SER A 87 -0.30 -13.82 -22.03
C SER A 87 -0.27 -15.27 -21.60
N ASP A 88 -1.42 -15.95 -21.65
CA ASP A 88 -1.55 -17.40 -21.41
C ASP A 88 -0.73 -18.23 -22.40
N HIS A 89 -0.41 -17.69 -23.56
CA HIS A 89 0.42 -18.34 -24.57
C HIS A 89 1.92 -18.25 -24.27
N HIS A 90 2.32 -17.43 -23.32
CA HIS A 90 3.71 -17.19 -22.94
C HIS A 90 3.91 -17.25 -21.42
N PRO A 91 3.55 -18.38 -20.77
CA PRO A 91 3.62 -18.49 -19.31
C PRO A 91 5.05 -18.37 -18.78
N GLU A 92 6.06 -18.66 -19.59
CA GLU A 92 7.47 -18.47 -19.23
C GLU A 92 7.81 -17.01 -18.93
N MET A 93 7.04 -16.08 -19.47
CA MET A 93 7.27 -14.64 -19.23
C MET A 93 6.86 -14.20 -17.83
N ILE A 94 6.10 -15.00 -17.08
CA ILE A 94 5.77 -14.71 -15.67
C ILE A 94 7.07 -14.59 -14.86
N ALA A 95 7.94 -15.58 -14.96
CA ALA A 95 9.21 -15.56 -14.26
C ALA A 95 10.08 -14.36 -14.69
N LYS A 96 10.08 -14.05 -15.98
CA LYS A 96 10.84 -12.92 -16.53
C LYS A 96 10.35 -11.59 -15.96
N VAL A 97 9.04 -11.38 -15.96
CA VAL A 97 8.41 -10.17 -15.42
C VAL A 97 8.76 -10.00 -13.94
N CYS A 98 8.54 -11.04 -13.15
CA CYS A 98 8.79 -10.98 -11.70
C CYS A 98 10.28 -10.76 -11.40
N TYR A 99 11.17 -11.41 -12.14
CA TYR A 99 12.61 -11.23 -11.99
C TYR A 99 13.02 -9.79 -12.31
N GLU A 100 12.57 -9.23 -13.43
CA GLU A 100 12.96 -7.89 -13.84
C GLU A 100 12.45 -6.82 -12.89
N ILE A 101 11.21 -6.96 -12.40
CA ILE A 101 10.65 -6.03 -11.42
C ILE A 101 11.40 -6.16 -10.08
N GLY A 102 11.63 -7.37 -9.61
CA GLY A 102 12.36 -7.64 -8.37
C GLY A 102 13.81 -7.20 -8.44
N ASN A 103 14.47 -7.35 -9.60
CA ASN A 103 15.84 -6.93 -9.81
C ASN A 103 15.99 -5.39 -9.72
N ARG A 104 14.93 -4.65 -9.98
CA ARG A 104 14.86 -3.19 -9.81
C ARG A 104 14.49 -2.77 -8.39
N HIS A 105 14.34 -3.72 -7.49
CA HIS A 105 13.90 -3.51 -6.11
C HIS A 105 12.51 -2.86 -6.01
N ALA A 106 11.68 -2.99 -7.03
CA ALA A 106 10.31 -2.50 -7.02
C ALA A 106 9.41 -3.48 -6.26
N THR A 107 8.42 -2.93 -5.56
CA THR A 107 7.43 -3.74 -4.86
C THR A 107 6.49 -4.38 -5.86
N LEU A 108 6.18 -5.66 -5.67
CA LEU A 108 5.35 -6.45 -6.57
C LEU A 108 4.17 -7.05 -5.82
N PHE A 109 2.99 -6.92 -6.39
CA PHE A 109 1.74 -7.44 -5.83
C PHE A 109 1.09 -8.39 -6.83
N TRP A 110 0.37 -9.39 -6.31
CA TRP A 110 -0.54 -10.19 -7.11
C TRP A 110 -1.69 -9.31 -7.61
N GLY A 111 -2.07 -9.48 -8.88
CA GLY A 111 -3.28 -8.90 -9.43
C GLY A 111 -4.49 -9.80 -9.22
N GLU A 112 -5.45 -9.74 -10.14
CA GLU A 112 -6.70 -10.50 -10.06
C GLU A 112 -6.51 -12.01 -10.22
N ASP A 113 -5.47 -12.43 -10.94
CA ASP A 113 -5.18 -13.83 -11.23
C ASP A 113 -3.68 -14.11 -11.25
N ALA A 114 -3.30 -15.35 -11.54
CA ALA A 114 -1.90 -15.80 -11.55
C ALA A 114 -1.06 -15.21 -12.69
N HIS A 115 -1.66 -14.52 -13.66
CA HIS A 115 -1.00 -13.92 -14.81
C HIS A 115 -0.96 -12.40 -14.74
N THR A 116 -1.53 -11.80 -13.69
CA THR A 116 -1.64 -10.36 -13.53
C THR A 116 -0.90 -9.91 -12.28
N PHE A 117 -0.10 -8.86 -12.42
CA PHE A 117 0.75 -8.31 -11.36
C PHE A 117 0.59 -6.81 -11.30
N ILE A 118 0.88 -6.24 -10.14
CA ILE A 118 0.80 -4.80 -9.91
C ILE A 118 2.11 -4.35 -9.30
N THR A 119 2.66 -3.26 -9.83
CA THR A 119 3.83 -2.57 -9.28
C THR A 119 3.60 -1.07 -9.30
N PRO A 120 4.08 -0.30 -8.32
CA PRO A 120 3.99 1.15 -8.38
C PRO A 120 4.61 1.71 -9.65
N TYR A 121 3.99 2.78 -10.18
CA TYR A 121 4.44 3.38 -11.44
C TYR A 121 5.89 3.89 -11.34
N ASN A 122 6.63 3.56 -12.37
CA ASN A 122 7.97 4.07 -12.61
C ASN A 122 8.20 4.02 -14.12
N GLU A 123 8.56 5.13 -14.72
CA GLU A 123 8.69 5.22 -16.17
C GLU A 123 9.70 4.23 -16.76
N PRO A 124 10.93 4.08 -16.22
CA PRO A 124 11.85 3.06 -16.71
C PRO A 124 11.31 1.63 -16.61
N THR A 125 10.57 1.32 -15.55
CA THR A 125 9.93 0.00 -15.39
C THR A 125 8.86 -0.23 -16.45
N LEU A 126 8.00 0.75 -16.70
CA LEU A 126 6.99 0.67 -17.76
C LEU A 126 7.63 0.46 -19.12
N THR A 127 8.67 1.22 -19.42
CA THR A 127 9.41 1.10 -20.69
C THR A 127 10.02 -0.31 -20.86
N MET A 128 10.61 -0.84 -19.81
CA MET A 128 11.16 -2.20 -19.82
C MET A 128 10.08 -3.25 -20.04
N LEU A 129 8.96 -3.17 -19.31
CA LEU A 129 7.87 -4.14 -19.44
C LEU A 129 7.24 -4.14 -20.83
N ASN A 130 7.10 -2.97 -21.45
CA ASN A 130 6.54 -2.85 -22.79
C ASN A 130 7.41 -3.45 -23.89
N LYS A 131 8.67 -3.75 -23.61
CA LYS A 131 9.58 -4.43 -24.54
C LYS A 131 9.52 -5.95 -24.41
N LEU A 132 8.85 -6.48 -23.40
CA LEU A 132 8.80 -7.92 -23.17
C LEU A 132 7.71 -8.56 -24.03
N HIS A 133 8.08 -9.65 -24.69
CA HIS A 133 7.18 -10.45 -25.52
C HIS A 133 6.06 -11.07 -24.66
N GLY A 134 4.82 -10.98 -25.14
CA GLY A 134 3.67 -11.57 -24.44
C GLY A 134 3.22 -10.83 -23.19
N VAL A 135 3.71 -9.61 -22.97
CA VAL A 135 3.39 -8.78 -21.81
C VAL A 135 2.64 -7.53 -22.24
N THR A 136 1.53 -7.24 -21.57
CA THR A 136 0.76 -6.01 -21.78
C THR A 136 0.69 -5.23 -20.46
N THR A 137 0.63 -3.91 -20.56
CA THR A 137 0.59 -3.04 -19.39
C THR A 137 -0.53 -2.01 -19.51
N THR A 138 -1.09 -1.64 -18.35
CA THR A 138 -1.94 -0.45 -18.21
C THR A 138 -1.45 0.33 -16.99
N VAL A 139 -1.70 1.63 -16.97
CA VAL A 139 -1.38 2.50 -15.84
C VAL A 139 -2.68 2.99 -15.22
N GLU A 140 -2.87 2.74 -13.95
CA GLU A 140 -4.07 3.12 -13.21
C GLU A 140 -3.70 3.59 -11.81
N THR A 141 -4.48 4.52 -11.27
CA THR A 141 -4.36 4.94 -9.87
C THR A 141 -5.29 4.06 -9.04
N ILE A 142 -4.72 3.23 -8.18
CA ILE A 142 -5.44 2.23 -7.41
C ILE A 142 -4.98 2.19 -5.95
N SER A 143 -5.83 1.66 -5.08
CA SER A 143 -5.46 1.33 -3.70
C SER A 143 -4.70 0.01 -3.70
N LEU A 144 -3.48 0.03 -3.15
CA LEU A 144 -2.67 -1.17 -3.02
C LEU A 144 -3.16 -2.03 -1.85
N ASP A 145 -3.31 -3.32 -2.07
CA ASP A 145 -3.62 -4.30 -1.04
C ASP A 145 -2.32 -4.97 -0.57
N PHE A 146 -1.84 -4.58 0.61
CA PHE A 146 -0.57 -5.08 1.15
C PHE A 146 -0.58 -6.57 1.45
N SER A 147 -1.76 -7.18 1.63
CA SER A 147 -1.88 -8.63 1.82
C SER A 147 -1.52 -9.42 0.57
N LYS A 148 -1.53 -8.77 -0.59
CA LYS A 148 -1.17 -9.36 -1.89
C LYS A 148 0.27 -9.12 -2.29
N ALA A 149 1.10 -8.56 -1.43
CA ALA A 149 2.52 -8.38 -1.71
C ALA A 149 3.20 -9.73 -1.91
N ILE A 150 3.95 -9.86 -3.00
CA ILE A 150 4.69 -11.10 -3.30
C ILE A 150 5.92 -11.20 -2.41
N SER A 151 6.58 -10.07 -2.16
CA SER A 151 7.68 -10.03 -1.20
C SER A 151 7.15 -9.83 0.21
N SER A 152 7.65 -10.62 1.16
CA SER A 152 7.36 -10.46 2.58
C SER A 152 8.06 -9.25 3.20
N SER A 153 8.97 -8.61 2.47
CA SER A 153 9.81 -7.51 2.97
C SER A 153 9.60 -6.23 2.16
N ILE A 154 8.38 -5.67 2.20
CA ILE A 154 8.10 -4.38 1.56
C ILE A 154 9.09 -3.30 2.03
N ASN A 155 9.59 -3.41 3.26
CA ASN A 155 10.53 -2.47 3.86
C ASN A 155 11.99 -2.89 3.79
N ALA A 156 12.34 -3.94 3.06
CA ALA A 156 13.71 -4.45 3.01
C ALA A 156 14.72 -3.40 2.52
N HIS A 157 14.25 -2.36 1.87
CA HIS A 157 15.10 -1.29 1.30
C HIS A 157 15.36 -0.13 2.24
N THR A 158 14.79 -0.13 3.43
CA THR A 158 15.04 0.92 4.42
C THR A 158 16.32 0.69 5.22
N HIS A 159 17.02 -0.40 4.95
CA HIS A 159 18.26 -0.78 5.60
C HIS A 159 19.49 -0.54 4.72
N GLY A 160 19.34 0.39 3.81
CA GLY A 160 20.47 0.83 3.00
C GLY A 160 21.58 1.42 3.81
#